data_4e107dc6967e2b5bceaf6e5e36973aed
#
_entry.id   4e107dc6967e2b5bceaf6e5e36973aed
#
_cell.length_a   1.000
_cell.length_b   1.000
_cell.length_c   1.000
_cell.angle_alpha   90.00
_cell.angle_beta   90.00
_cell.angle_gamma   90.00
#
_symmetry.space_group_name_H-M   'P 1'
#
loop_
_entity.id
_entity.type
_entity.pdbx_description
1 polymer ?
#
loop_
_entity_poly.entity_id
_entity_poly.type
_entity_poly.pdbx_seq_one_letter_code
_entity_poly.pdbx_strand_id
1 'polypeptide(L)'
;MVDTDKVKDASKGALIVLFLVTMIDMIGFGIVIPFLTYLVEDLAGSEGVTEIGLWVGLLMTSYSAAQFLFSPFWGSLSDRIGRRPVLMVGLIGNTVFFALFGLSNTLAMALGARFLAGVFNGNIAVARAYIGDVSNPKQLAT
;
A
#
# COMPACT_ATOMS: atom_id res chain seq x y z
N MET A 1 14.87 35.07 13.28
CA MET A 1 14.04 35.47 12.14
C MET A 1 13.96 34.26 11.22
N VAL A 2 12.84 33.54 11.29
CA VAL A 2 12.65 32.32 10.48
C VAL A 2 12.42 32.78 9.04
N ASP A 3 13.24 32.24 8.13
CA ASP A 3 13.17 32.55 6.70
C ASP A 3 11.88 31.98 6.12
N THR A 4 10.87 32.84 6.00
CA THR A 4 9.51 32.50 5.54
C THR A 4 9.51 31.93 4.11
N ASP A 5 10.52 32.23 3.31
CA ASP A 5 10.64 31.72 1.93
C ASP A 5 11.09 30.25 1.92
N LYS A 6 12.02 29.85 2.80
CA LYS A 6 12.42 28.45 2.97
C LYS A 6 11.30 27.56 3.48
N VAL A 7 10.44 28.09 4.36
CA VAL A 7 9.26 27.37 4.87
C VAL A 7 8.22 27.17 3.77
N LYS A 8 8.00 28.17 2.92
CA LYS A 8 7.09 28.07 1.77
C LYS A 8 7.58 27.09 0.71
N ASP A 9 8.86 27.05 0.44
CA ASP A 9 9.43 26.12 -0.55
C ASP A 9 9.45 24.68 -0.05
N ALA A 10 9.73 24.45 1.22
CA ALA A 10 9.60 23.12 1.84
C ALA A 10 8.14 22.62 1.81
N SER A 11 7.15 23.50 2.05
CA SER A 11 5.73 23.18 1.95
C SER A 11 5.31 22.81 0.52
N LYS A 12 5.79 23.54 -0.49
CA LYS A 12 5.51 23.23 -1.91
C LYS A 12 6.12 21.91 -2.32
N GLY A 13 7.37 21.64 -1.92
CA GLY A 13 8.03 20.35 -2.19
C GLY A 13 7.25 19.17 -1.59
N ALA A 14 6.79 19.29 -0.35
CA ALA A 14 5.98 18.26 0.29
C ALA A 14 4.65 18.03 -0.42
N LEU A 15 3.98 19.08 -0.88
CA LEU A 15 2.73 18.97 -1.64
C LEU A 15 2.94 18.30 -3.00
N ILE A 16 4.02 18.60 -3.71
CA ILE A 16 4.36 17.96 -4.98
C ILE A 16 4.62 16.46 -4.77
N VAL A 17 5.40 16.11 -3.75
CA VAL A 17 5.67 14.69 -3.42
C VAL A 17 4.37 13.97 -3.09
N LEU A 18 3.50 14.57 -2.26
CA LEU A 18 2.21 13.99 -1.91
C LEU A 18 1.32 13.80 -3.14
N PHE A 19 1.28 14.76 -4.04
CA PHE A 19 0.54 14.65 -5.30
C PHE A 19 1.09 13.52 -6.17
N LEU A 20 2.41 13.44 -6.35
CA LEU A 20 3.04 12.38 -7.15
C LEU A 20 2.80 11.00 -6.57
N VAL A 21 2.94 10.84 -5.25
CA VAL A 21 2.66 9.55 -4.57
C VAL A 21 1.20 9.16 -4.78
N THR A 22 0.26 10.08 -4.55
CA THR A 22 -1.17 9.79 -4.74
C THR A 22 -1.50 9.45 -6.19
N MET A 23 -0.88 10.13 -7.15
CA MET A 23 -1.05 9.87 -8.58
C MET A 23 -0.53 8.46 -8.94
N ILE A 24 0.65 8.09 -8.46
CA ILE A 24 1.22 6.75 -8.67
C ILE A 24 0.33 5.68 -8.04
N ASP A 25 -0.18 5.90 -6.83
CA ASP A 25 -1.12 4.99 -6.16
C ASP A 25 -2.40 4.78 -6.99
N MET A 26 -2.98 5.87 -7.52
CA MET A 26 -4.19 5.80 -8.35
C MET A 26 -3.96 5.06 -9.67
N ILE A 27 -2.83 5.32 -10.33
CA ILE A 27 -2.42 4.60 -11.56
C ILE A 27 -2.21 3.11 -11.24
N GLY A 28 -1.48 2.80 -10.16
CA GLY A 28 -1.25 1.42 -9.72
C GLY A 28 -2.56 0.68 -9.44
N PHE A 29 -3.50 1.33 -8.76
CA PHE A 29 -4.82 0.76 -8.49
C PHE A 29 -5.61 0.51 -9.78
N GLY A 30 -5.56 1.45 -10.74
CA GLY A 30 -6.21 1.32 -12.05
C GLY A 30 -5.67 0.16 -12.89
N ILE A 31 -4.38 -0.15 -12.79
CA ILE A 31 -3.74 -1.28 -13.48
C ILE A 31 -4.05 -2.61 -12.80
N VAL A 32 -4.15 -2.62 -11.47
CA VAL A 32 -4.36 -3.84 -10.69
C VAL A 32 -5.71 -4.49 -10.99
N ILE A 33 -6.77 -3.71 -11.17
CA ILE A 33 -8.13 -4.24 -11.41
C ILE A 33 -8.20 -5.13 -12.66
N PRO A 34 -7.82 -4.66 -13.87
CA PRO A 34 -7.84 -5.49 -15.07
C PRO A 34 -6.85 -6.65 -15.00
N PHE A 35 -5.66 -6.43 -14.44
CA PHE A 35 -4.66 -7.48 -14.26
C PHE A 35 -5.17 -8.61 -13.36
N LEU A 36 -5.84 -8.25 -12.25
CA LEU A 36 -6.40 -9.20 -11.31
C LEU A 36 -7.50 -10.05 -11.94
N THR A 37 -8.37 -9.44 -12.74
CA THR A 37 -9.41 -10.16 -13.48
C THR A 37 -8.80 -11.16 -14.46
N TYR A 38 -7.82 -10.72 -15.26
CA TYR A 38 -7.12 -11.56 -16.22
C TYR A 38 -6.41 -12.75 -15.53
N LEU A 39 -5.69 -12.50 -14.43
CA LEU A 39 -5.00 -13.56 -13.68
C LEU A 39 -5.99 -14.59 -13.12
N VAL A 40 -7.13 -14.13 -12.58
CA VAL A 40 -8.18 -15.03 -12.06
C VAL A 40 -8.79 -15.84 -13.18
N GLU A 41 -9.05 -15.26 -14.35
CA GLU A 41 -9.56 -15.99 -15.52
C GLU A 41 -8.61 -17.12 -15.96
N ASP A 42 -7.32 -16.82 -16.03
CA ASP A 42 -6.29 -17.79 -16.42
C ASP A 42 -6.19 -18.95 -15.40
N LEU A 43 -6.11 -18.63 -14.11
CA LEU A 43 -6.03 -19.62 -13.04
C LEU A 43 -7.35 -20.41 -12.89
N ALA A 44 -8.50 -19.77 -12.99
CA ALA A 44 -9.80 -20.43 -12.93
C ALA A 44 -9.98 -21.41 -14.08
N GLY A 45 -9.54 -21.04 -15.29
CA GLY A 45 -9.54 -21.92 -16.44
C GLY A 45 -8.72 -23.21 -16.23
N SER A 46 -7.57 -23.09 -15.57
CA SER A 46 -6.71 -24.23 -15.24
C SER A 46 -7.27 -25.11 -14.12
N GLU A 47 -8.01 -24.54 -13.17
CA GLU A 47 -8.60 -25.24 -12.02
C GLU A 47 -10.05 -25.69 -12.26
N GLY A 48 -10.65 -25.35 -13.41
CA GLY A 48 -12.05 -25.70 -13.74
C GLY A 48 -13.09 -24.89 -12.94
N VAL A 49 -12.71 -23.70 -12.45
CA VAL A 49 -13.57 -22.82 -11.68
C VAL A 49 -14.32 -21.89 -12.61
N THR A 50 -15.64 -21.76 -12.42
CA THR A 50 -16.52 -20.93 -13.28
C THR A 50 -16.87 -19.58 -12.68
N GLU A 51 -16.69 -19.41 -11.36
CA GLU A 51 -17.13 -18.20 -10.64
C GLU A 51 -16.01 -17.14 -10.51
N ILE A 52 -15.57 -16.60 -11.63
CA ILE A 52 -14.48 -15.62 -11.72
C ILE A 52 -14.75 -14.39 -10.85
N GLY A 53 -15.97 -13.84 -10.92
CA GLY A 53 -16.34 -12.64 -10.16
C GLY A 53 -16.24 -12.81 -8.64
N LEU A 54 -16.57 -13.99 -8.13
CA LEU A 54 -16.43 -14.32 -6.71
C LEU A 54 -14.95 -14.33 -6.28
N TRP A 55 -14.08 -14.94 -7.06
CA TRP A 55 -12.65 -14.98 -6.78
C TRP A 55 -11.99 -13.61 -6.87
N VAL A 56 -12.35 -12.79 -7.86
CA VAL A 56 -11.90 -11.40 -7.93
C VAL A 56 -12.34 -10.63 -6.68
N GLY A 57 -13.59 -10.78 -6.27
CA GLY A 57 -14.13 -10.18 -5.04
C GLY A 57 -13.40 -10.64 -3.77
N LEU A 58 -13.12 -11.94 -3.65
CA LEU A 58 -12.37 -12.51 -2.52
C LEU A 58 -10.94 -11.97 -2.45
N LEU A 59 -10.24 -11.90 -3.58
CA LEU A 59 -8.88 -11.37 -3.64
C LEU A 59 -8.82 -9.90 -3.24
N MET A 60 -9.77 -9.08 -3.70
CA MET A 60 -9.86 -7.67 -3.31
C MET A 60 -10.22 -7.50 -1.82
N THR A 61 -11.20 -8.26 -1.36
CA THR A 61 -11.65 -8.20 0.03
C THR A 61 -10.55 -8.68 0.98
N SER A 62 -9.88 -9.77 0.66
CA SER A 62 -8.77 -10.32 1.43
C SER A 62 -7.64 -9.30 1.63
N TYR A 63 -7.25 -8.63 0.56
CA TYR A 63 -6.23 -7.57 0.61
C TYR A 63 -6.69 -6.39 1.49
N SER A 64 -7.89 -5.87 1.25
CA SER A 64 -8.43 -4.72 1.99
C SER A 64 -8.67 -5.04 3.47
N ALA A 65 -9.18 -6.23 3.77
CA ALA A 65 -9.40 -6.70 5.14
C ALA A 65 -8.07 -6.83 5.89
N ALA A 66 -7.06 -7.45 5.28
CA ALA A 66 -5.73 -7.57 5.86
C ALA A 66 -5.12 -6.19 6.14
N GLN A 67 -5.19 -5.28 5.17
CA GLN A 67 -4.71 -3.90 5.32
C GLN A 67 -5.39 -3.18 6.48
N PHE A 68 -6.71 -3.29 6.59
CA PHE A 68 -7.49 -2.66 7.65
C PHE A 68 -7.13 -3.23 9.03
N LEU A 69 -7.09 -4.56 9.16
CA LEU A 69 -6.81 -5.25 10.43
C LEU A 69 -5.39 -4.96 10.94
N PHE A 70 -4.40 -4.91 10.05
CA PHE A 70 -3.00 -4.73 10.43
C PHE A 70 -2.55 -3.26 10.46
N SER A 71 -3.35 -2.32 9.97
CA SER A 71 -3.03 -0.89 10.02
C SER A 71 -2.75 -0.36 11.45
N PRO A 72 -3.55 -0.69 12.50
CA PRO A 72 -3.24 -0.27 13.87
C PRO A 72 -1.95 -0.86 14.41
N PHE A 73 -1.63 -2.10 14.03
CA PHE A 73 -0.37 -2.75 14.40
C PHE A 73 0.84 -1.99 13.84
N TRP A 74 0.81 -1.65 12.56
CA TRP A 74 1.87 -0.87 11.91
C TRP A 74 1.98 0.54 12.51
N GLY A 75 0.86 1.17 12.84
CA GLY A 75 0.83 2.46 13.54
C GLY A 75 1.57 2.39 14.88
N SER A 76 1.18 1.46 15.75
CA SER A 76 1.79 1.32 17.08
C SER A 76 3.27 0.89 17.01
N LEU A 77 3.64 0.08 16.02
CA LEU A 77 5.02 -0.31 15.80
C LEU A 77 5.88 0.88 15.37
N SER A 78 5.34 1.74 14.49
CA SER A 78 6.04 2.94 14.03
C SER A 78 6.30 3.97 15.13
N ASP A 79 5.41 4.01 16.12
CA ASP A 79 5.58 4.90 17.28
C ASP A 79 6.70 4.41 18.23
N ARG A 80 6.99 3.09 18.23
CA ARG A 80 8.02 2.49 19.09
C ARG A 80 9.42 2.48 18.47
N ILE A 81 9.53 2.05 17.23
CA ILE A 81 10.82 1.86 16.56
C ILE A 81 11.16 2.94 15.52
N GLY A 82 10.25 3.89 15.34
CA GLY A 82 10.37 4.97 14.37
C GLY A 82 9.70 4.66 13.03
N ARG A 83 9.35 5.72 12.30
CA ARG A 83 8.54 5.61 11.08
C ARG A 83 9.33 5.05 9.89
N ARG A 84 10.60 5.46 9.74
CA ARG A 84 11.45 5.07 8.60
C ARG A 84 11.67 3.56 8.47
N PRO A 85 12.13 2.83 9.52
CA PRO A 85 12.34 1.38 9.42
C PRO A 85 11.05 0.63 9.15
N VAL A 86 9.92 1.05 9.74
CA VAL A 86 8.62 0.43 9.52
C VAL A 86 8.17 0.59 8.06
N LEU A 87 8.34 1.78 7.48
CA LEU A 87 8.02 2.02 6.07
C LEU A 87 8.87 1.15 5.14
N MET A 88 10.16 1.02 5.42
CA MET A 88 11.07 0.18 4.62
C MET A 88 10.65 -1.29 4.65
N VAL A 89 10.38 -1.84 5.83
CA VAL A 89 9.92 -3.23 5.99
C VAL A 89 8.60 -3.45 5.26
N GLY A 90 7.65 -2.53 5.40
CA GLY A 90 6.36 -2.63 4.72
C GLY A 90 6.49 -2.57 3.20
N LEU A 91 7.31 -1.67 2.66
CA LEU A 91 7.56 -1.56 1.22
C LEU A 91 8.21 -2.83 0.66
N ILE A 92 9.25 -3.34 1.31
CA ILE A 92 9.93 -4.57 0.90
C ILE A 92 8.95 -5.75 0.94
N GLY A 93 8.23 -5.91 2.06
CA GLY A 93 7.24 -6.98 2.20
C GLY A 93 6.14 -6.90 1.14
N ASN A 94 5.57 -5.72 0.93
CA ASN A 94 4.55 -5.52 -0.10
C ASN A 94 5.09 -5.86 -1.51
N THR A 95 6.30 -5.44 -1.85
CA THR A 95 6.94 -5.74 -3.14
C THR A 95 7.12 -7.25 -3.35
N VAL A 96 7.63 -7.96 -2.33
CA VAL A 96 7.84 -9.41 -2.39
C VAL A 96 6.51 -10.15 -2.58
N PHE A 97 5.49 -9.83 -1.77
CA PHE A 97 4.21 -10.53 -1.87
C PHE A 97 3.40 -10.13 -3.10
N PHE A 98 3.60 -8.92 -3.62
CA PHE A 98 3.02 -8.51 -4.89
C PHE A 98 3.67 -9.26 -6.07
N ALA A 99 4.98 -9.49 -6.03
CA ALA A 99 5.68 -10.33 -7.01
C ALA A 99 5.22 -11.80 -6.92
N LEU A 100 5.08 -12.34 -5.72
CA LEU A 100 4.54 -13.69 -5.51
C LEU A 100 3.10 -13.83 -6.01
N PHE A 101 2.29 -12.79 -5.86
CA PHE A 101 0.95 -12.75 -6.43
C PHE A 101 0.98 -12.87 -7.97
N GLY A 102 1.87 -12.12 -8.64
CA GLY A 102 2.04 -12.20 -10.09
C GLY A 102 2.61 -13.52 -10.59
N LEU A 103 3.30 -14.28 -9.73
CA LEU A 103 3.86 -15.61 -10.02
C LEU A 103 2.97 -16.76 -9.53
N SER A 104 1.77 -16.48 -9.05
CA SER A 104 0.87 -17.50 -8.53
C SER A 104 0.38 -18.42 -9.64
N ASN A 105 0.40 -19.73 -9.35
CA ASN A 105 -0.05 -20.80 -10.26
C ASN A 105 -1.39 -21.41 -9.83
N THR A 106 -1.93 -20.96 -8.69
CA THR A 106 -3.21 -21.43 -8.14
C THR A 106 -3.98 -20.27 -7.52
N LEU A 107 -5.31 -20.38 -7.52
CA LEU A 107 -6.17 -19.37 -6.87
C LEU A 107 -5.90 -19.24 -5.36
N ALA A 108 -5.61 -20.36 -4.69
CA ALA A 108 -5.26 -20.37 -3.27
C ALA A 108 -3.95 -19.63 -2.99
N MET A 109 -2.93 -19.82 -3.83
CA MET A 109 -1.65 -19.10 -3.73
C MET A 109 -1.84 -17.61 -3.99
N ALA A 110 -2.65 -17.25 -4.99
CA ALA A 110 -3.00 -15.87 -5.29
C ALA A 110 -3.70 -15.19 -4.10
N LEU A 111 -4.64 -15.89 -3.45
CA LEU A 111 -5.35 -15.40 -2.27
C LEU A 111 -4.40 -15.16 -1.08
N GLY A 112 -3.53 -16.13 -0.79
CA GLY A 112 -2.52 -16.02 0.27
C GLY A 112 -1.55 -14.86 0.02
N ALA A 113 -1.02 -14.74 -1.19
CA ALA A 113 -0.12 -13.64 -1.57
C ALA A 113 -0.80 -12.27 -1.47
N ARG A 114 -2.06 -12.17 -1.87
CA ARG A 114 -2.87 -10.94 -1.72
C ARG A 114 -3.12 -10.57 -0.27
N PHE A 115 -3.45 -11.55 0.57
CA PHE A 115 -3.63 -11.32 2.00
C PHE A 115 -2.35 -10.78 2.63
N LEU A 116 -1.21 -11.44 2.37
CA LEU A 116 0.09 -11.01 2.91
C LEU A 116 0.52 -9.66 2.36
N ALA A 117 0.32 -9.38 1.07
CA ALA A 117 0.54 -8.04 0.52
C ALA A 117 -0.30 -6.98 1.25
N GLY A 118 -1.56 -7.27 1.56
CA GLY A 118 -2.43 -6.40 2.36
C GLY A 118 -1.90 -6.16 3.78
N VAL A 119 -1.39 -7.19 4.45
CA VAL A 119 -0.75 -7.07 5.77
C VAL A 119 0.39 -6.06 5.73
N PHE A 120 1.31 -6.18 4.77
CA PHE A 120 2.45 -5.27 4.64
C PHE A 120 2.06 -3.89 4.12
N ASN A 121 0.99 -3.77 3.35
CA ASN A 121 0.48 -2.48 2.88
C ASN A 121 -0.29 -1.70 3.96
N GLY A 122 -0.58 -2.30 5.10
CA GLY A 122 -1.14 -1.61 6.28
C GLY A 122 -0.29 -0.44 6.77
N ASN A 123 0.99 -0.37 6.39
CA ASN A 123 1.90 0.73 6.70
C ASN A 123 1.61 2.02 5.91
N ILE A 124 0.69 2.04 4.96
CA ILE A 124 0.33 3.24 4.20
C ILE A 124 -0.22 4.35 5.11
N ALA A 125 -0.89 3.96 6.21
CA ALA A 125 -1.34 4.89 7.24
C ALA A 125 -0.16 5.60 7.92
N VAL A 126 0.94 4.86 8.17
CA VAL A 126 2.19 5.40 8.73
C VAL A 126 2.86 6.36 7.75
N ALA A 127 2.86 6.03 6.45
CA ALA A 127 3.40 6.90 5.41
C ALA A 127 2.65 8.23 5.34
N ARG A 128 1.32 8.20 5.36
CA ARG A 128 0.47 9.41 5.35
C ARG A 128 0.67 10.25 6.61
N ALA A 129 0.78 9.61 7.78
CA ALA A 129 1.06 10.31 9.02
C ALA A 129 2.46 10.97 8.99
N TYR A 130 3.48 10.27 8.47
CA TYR A 130 4.82 10.82 8.32
C TYR A 130 4.86 12.06 7.42
N ILE A 131 4.16 12.01 6.29
CA ILE A 131 4.06 13.16 5.38
C ILE A 131 3.32 14.32 6.07
N GLY A 132 2.25 14.03 6.83
CA GLY A 132 1.52 15.03 7.60
C GLY A 132 2.40 15.76 8.63
N ASP A 133 3.25 15.01 9.34
CA ASP A 133 4.16 15.58 10.33
C ASP A 133 5.25 16.46 9.69
N VAL A 134 5.83 16.01 8.57
CA VAL A 134 6.86 16.78 7.83
C VAL A 134 6.27 18.01 7.16
N SER A 135 4.97 17.97 6.82
CA SER A 135 4.28 19.08 6.12
C SER A 135 3.70 20.13 7.07
N ASN A 136 3.74 19.90 8.39
CA ASN A 136 3.16 20.82 9.37
C ASN A 136 4.23 21.81 9.87
N PRO A 137 4.18 23.10 9.45
CA PRO A 137 5.21 24.10 9.80
C PRO A 137 5.32 24.38 11.30
N LYS A 138 4.29 24.05 12.09
CA LYS A 138 4.24 24.32 13.53
C LYS A 138 5.10 23.35 14.35
N GLN A 139 5.45 22.20 13.83
CA GLN A 139 6.30 21.22 14.52
C GLN A 139 7.79 21.36 14.19
N LEU A 140 8.15 22.14 13.16
CA LEU A 140 9.53 22.49 12.83
C LEU A 140 10.07 23.66 13.67
N ALA A 141 9.23 24.28 14.54
CA ALA A 141 9.57 25.46 15.33
C ALA A 141 9.78 25.18 16.84
N THR A 142 9.84 23.90 17.23
CA THR A 142 10.22 23.45 18.58
C THR A 142 11.48 22.62 18.50
#